data_0e6a88b74d33fa91f1e889f794adf2aa
#
_entry.id   0e6a88b74d33fa91f1e889f794adf2aa
#
_cell.length_a   1.000
_cell.length_b   1.000
_cell.length_c   1.000
_cell.angle_alpha   90.00
_cell.angle_beta   90.00
_cell.angle_gamma   90.00
#
_symmetry.space_group_name_H-M   'P 1'
#
loop_
_entity.id
_entity.type
_entity.pdbx_description
1 polymer ?
#
loop_
_entity_poly.entity_id
_entity_poly.type
_entity_poly.pdbx_seq_one_letter_code
_entity_poly.pdbx_strand_id
1 'polypeptide(L)'
;MKEKFQLTSLEKGWILYDVGNSAFILMVSTLIPIFFNALAESAGVHEDLYSSYWGYAGSIATILVAVIGPVCGAIADRNNKRLIFLISLLVGAVACALLGAMNGWIAFLAMFILARVGYSASIVFYDSMLPEITSDKRMDKVSSLGYAFGYIGSVIPFVMCLVLVLMCDSFGLTMSSAMVFAFLITAAWWAVLTVPLARRYKQTAYVEKKGTALGDSFRQLGRTFLEAKKEKHVFLYLIAFFFFINGVYTIIDMATAYGSALGLDSTGLLLALLLPQIVAFPCAII
;
A
#
# COMPACT_ATOMS: atom_id res chain seq x y z
N MET A 1 26.78 -28.18 10.99
CA MET A 1 26.19 -27.00 11.65
C MET A 1 25.37 -26.24 10.59
N LYS A 2 24.04 -26.12 10.78
CA LYS A 2 23.23 -25.26 9.89
C LYS A 2 23.67 -23.79 10.21
N GLU A 3 24.24 -23.10 9.22
CA GLU A 3 24.51 -21.68 9.35
C GLU A 3 23.24 -20.95 9.83
N LYS A 4 23.38 -20.20 10.90
CA LYS A 4 22.26 -19.42 11.45
C LYS A 4 21.89 -18.36 10.41
N PHE A 5 20.67 -18.42 9.86
CA PHE A 5 20.18 -17.43 8.92
C PHE A 5 20.23 -16.04 9.56
N GLN A 6 21.08 -15.19 9.03
CA GLN A 6 21.21 -13.80 9.49
C GLN A 6 20.84 -12.86 8.34
N LEU A 7 19.99 -11.88 8.64
CA LEU A 7 19.60 -10.84 7.70
C LEU A 7 20.73 -9.82 7.54
N THR A 8 21.07 -9.48 6.31
CA THR A 8 21.95 -8.37 5.98
C THR A 8 21.32 -7.02 6.37
N SER A 9 22.12 -5.98 6.47
CA SER A 9 21.60 -4.63 6.75
C SER A 9 20.68 -4.09 5.68
N LEU A 10 20.86 -4.53 4.42
CA LEU A 10 20.00 -4.13 3.30
C LEU A 10 18.68 -4.90 3.31
N GLU A 11 18.69 -6.21 3.56
CA GLU A 11 17.50 -7.03 3.75
C GLU A 11 16.63 -6.51 4.91
N LYS A 12 17.26 -6.13 6.03
CA LYS A 12 16.57 -5.46 7.15
C LYS A 12 15.91 -4.14 6.73
N GLY A 13 16.59 -3.34 5.92
CA GLY A 13 16.03 -2.09 5.39
C GLY A 13 14.83 -2.35 4.50
N TRP A 14 14.86 -3.40 3.68
CA TRP A 14 13.76 -3.81 2.81
C TRP A 14 12.54 -4.26 3.65
N ILE A 15 12.73 -5.11 4.65
CA ILE A 15 11.69 -5.55 5.59
C ILE A 15 11.09 -4.34 6.36
N LEU A 16 11.92 -3.41 6.81
CA LEU A 16 11.44 -2.21 7.53
C LEU A 16 10.56 -1.31 6.66
N TYR A 17 10.82 -1.22 5.36
CA TYR A 17 9.91 -0.52 4.46
C TYR A 17 8.54 -1.18 4.44
N ASP A 18 8.47 -2.51 4.42
CA ASP A 18 7.20 -3.25 4.42
C ASP A 18 6.41 -3.00 5.73
N VAL A 19 7.09 -3.01 6.86
CA VAL A 19 6.52 -2.57 8.15
C VAL A 19 5.95 -1.15 8.08
N GLY A 20 6.66 -0.24 7.40
CA GLY A 20 6.25 1.15 7.25
C GLY A 20 5.00 1.31 6.39
N ASN A 21 5.00 0.72 5.19
CA ASN A 21 3.92 0.87 4.22
C ASN A 21 2.64 0.14 4.62
N SER A 22 2.75 -0.99 5.34
CA SER A 22 1.60 -1.77 5.81
C SER A 22 0.70 -0.98 6.76
N ALA A 23 1.23 0.02 7.45
CA ALA A 23 0.42 0.93 8.26
C ALA A 23 -0.58 1.72 7.42
N PHE A 24 -0.17 2.21 6.24
CA PHE A 24 -1.07 2.93 5.34
C PHE A 24 -2.19 2.03 4.80
N ILE A 25 -1.88 0.81 4.36
CA ILE A 25 -2.90 -0.10 3.83
C ILE A 25 -3.90 -0.52 4.91
N LEU A 26 -3.43 -0.69 6.15
CA LEU A 26 -4.31 -0.97 7.27
C LEU A 26 -5.25 0.21 7.56
N MET A 27 -4.79 1.45 7.45
CA MET A 27 -5.65 2.64 7.54
C MET A 27 -6.66 2.71 6.40
N VAL A 28 -6.28 2.33 5.17
CA VAL A 28 -7.17 2.28 3.99
C VAL A 28 -8.34 1.30 4.21
N SER A 29 -8.06 0.16 4.81
CA SER A 29 -9.09 -0.85 5.08
C SER A 29 -9.88 -0.60 6.38
N THR A 30 -9.55 0.44 7.17
CA THR A 30 -10.14 0.65 8.49
C THR A 30 -10.64 2.08 8.71
N LEU A 31 -9.80 2.98 9.18
CA LEU A 31 -10.19 4.33 9.63
C LEU A 31 -10.52 5.29 8.48
N ILE A 32 -9.85 5.17 7.33
CA ILE A 32 -10.08 6.10 6.19
C ILE A 32 -11.51 6.03 5.67
N PRO A 33 -12.12 4.84 5.41
CA PRO A 33 -13.51 4.75 4.97
C PRO A 33 -14.51 5.31 5.99
N ILE A 34 -14.28 5.08 7.28
CA ILE A 34 -15.14 5.60 8.36
C ILE A 34 -15.11 7.13 8.37
N PHE A 35 -13.94 7.72 8.27
CA PHE A 35 -13.81 9.18 8.23
C PHE A 35 -14.40 9.79 6.95
N PHE A 36 -14.22 9.11 5.81
CA PHE A 36 -14.87 9.49 4.57
C PHE A 36 -16.39 9.51 4.70
N ASN A 37 -16.98 8.44 5.29
CA ASN A 37 -18.43 8.38 5.51
C ASN A 37 -18.92 9.55 6.36
N ALA A 38 -18.21 9.89 7.45
CA ALA A 38 -18.56 11.04 8.29
C ALA A 38 -18.49 12.38 7.54
N LEU A 39 -17.51 12.57 6.66
CA LEU A 39 -17.41 13.76 5.80
C LEU A 39 -18.53 13.83 4.76
N ALA A 40 -18.89 12.70 4.16
CA ALA A 40 -19.96 12.60 3.18
C ALA A 40 -21.34 12.87 3.82
N GLU A 41 -21.57 12.29 5.01
CA GLU A 41 -22.77 12.52 5.82
C GLU A 41 -22.95 14.00 6.18
N SER A 42 -21.88 14.63 6.66
CA SER A 42 -21.90 16.06 7.00
C SER A 42 -22.20 16.98 5.81
N ALA A 43 -21.95 16.50 4.60
CA ALA A 43 -22.25 17.19 3.35
C ALA A 43 -23.63 16.83 2.75
N GLY A 44 -24.44 16.01 3.46
CA GLY A 44 -25.77 15.60 3.01
C GLY A 44 -25.78 14.55 1.88
N VAL A 45 -24.69 13.83 1.68
CA VAL A 45 -24.64 12.70 0.74
C VAL A 45 -25.46 11.55 1.34
N HIS A 46 -26.26 10.88 0.52
CA HIS A 46 -27.05 9.73 0.96
C HIS A 46 -26.15 8.52 1.25
N GLU A 47 -26.42 7.81 2.34
CA GLU A 47 -25.56 6.71 2.84
C GLU A 47 -25.37 5.58 1.82
N ASP A 48 -26.37 5.28 0.99
CA ASP A 48 -26.29 4.26 -0.06
C ASP A 48 -25.17 4.54 -1.10
N LEU A 49 -24.70 5.79 -1.18
CA LEU A 49 -23.67 6.20 -2.14
C LEU A 49 -22.24 6.10 -1.59
N TYR A 50 -22.07 5.95 -0.26
CA TYR A 50 -20.73 5.96 0.34
C TYR A 50 -19.84 4.84 -0.22
N SER A 51 -20.32 3.61 -0.20
CA SER A 51 -19.58 2.45 -0.75
C SER A 51 -19.27 2.61 -2.24
N SER A 52 -20.20 3.22 -3.01
CA SER A 52 -20.01 3.46 -4.44
C SER A 52 -18.89 4.48 -4.68
N TYR A 53 -18.91 5.62 -4.00
CA TYR A 53 -17.86 6.64 -4.14
C TYR A 53 -16.50 6.15 -3.65
N TRP A 54 -16.47 5.38 -2.57
CA TRP A 54 -15.25 4.72 -2.10
C TRP A 54 -14.69 3.75 -3.14
N GLY A 55 -15.53 2.89 -3.72
CA GLY A 55 -15.17 1.96 -4.79
C GLY A 55 -14.68 2.67 -6.06
N TYR A 56 -15.33 3.79 -6.45
CA TYR A 56 -14.86 4.60 -7.59
C TYR A 56 -13.49 5.21 -7.33
N ALA A 57 -13.23 5.72 -6.13
CA ALA A 57 -11.93 6.28 -5.79
C ALA A 57 -10.82 5.21 -5.86
N GLY A 58 -11.07 4.01 -5.33
CA GLY A 58 -10.16 2.86 -5.45
C GLY A 58 -9.91 2.45 -6.89
N SER A 59 -10.98 2.39 -7.71
CA SER A 59 -10.89 2.04 -9.14
C SER A 59 -10.09 3.07 -9.93
N ILE A 60 -10.32 4.37 -9.71
CA ILE A 60 -9.57 5.45 -10.35
C ILE A 60 -8.09 5.37 -9.97
N ALA A 61 -7.77 5.16 -8.69
CA ALA A 61 -6.38 4.99 -8.26
C ALA A 61 -5.70 3.81 -8.97
N THR A 62 -6.38 2.67 -9.07
CA THR A 62 -5.87 1.47 -9.75
C THR A 62 -5.61 1.72 -11.24
N ILE A 63 -6.54 2.38 -11.94
CA ILE A 63 -6.38 2.73 -13.37
C ILE A 63 -5.18 3.67 -13.55
N LEU A 64 -5.04 4.68 -12.69
CA LEU A 64 -3.90 5.60 -12.75
C LEU A 64 -2.57 4.87 -12.57
N VAL A 65 -2.49 3.94 -11.62
CA VAL A 65 -1.28 3.13 -11.40
C VAL A 65 -1.00 2.22 -12.59
N ALA A 66 -2.02 1.61 -13.18
CA ALA A 66 -1.87 0.75 -14.35
C ALA A 66 -1.32 1.50 -15.57
N VAL A 67 -1.62 2.80 -15.71
CA VAL A 67 -1.11 3.66 -16.80
C VAL A 67 0.28 4.22 -16.47
N ILE A 68 0.46 4.71 -15.24
CA ILE A 68 1.71 5.37 -14.81
C ILE A 68 2.82 4.34 -14.54
N GLY A 69 2.48 3.17 -14.01
CA GLY A 69 3.42 2.13 -13.59
C GLY A 69 4.43 1.73 -14.68
N PRO A 70 4.00 1.36 -15.90
CA PRO A 70 4.91 1.02 -16.99
C PRO A 70 5.85 2.15 -17.40
N VAL A 71 5.36 3.37 -17.38
CA VAL A 71 6.14 4.58 -17.71
C VAL A 71 7.24 4.81 -16.66
N CYS A 72 6.84 4.83 -15.41
CA CYS A 72 7.77 5.00 -14.28
C CYS A 72 8.75 3.82 -14.20
N GLY A 73 8.30 2.60 -14.46
CA GLY A 73 9.15 1.40 -14.52
C GLY A 73 10.28 1.53 -15.53
N ALA A 74 9.95 1.94 -16.76
CA ALA A 74 10.97 2.14 -17.79
C ALA A 74 11.98 3.25 -17.48
N ILE A 75 11.55 4.30 -16.79
CA ILE A 75 12.44 5.35 -16.31
C ILE A 75 13.32 4.81 -15.17
N ALA A 76 12.75 4.05 -14.26
CA ALA A 76 13.43 3.43 -13.13
C ALA A 76 14.54 2.47 -13.58
N ASP A 77 14.27 1.66 -14.61
CA ASP A 77 15.24 0.69 -15.17
C ASP A 77 16.48 1.36 -15.76
N ARG A 78 16.45 2.65 -16.03
CA ARG A 78 17.58 3.45 -16.53
C ARG A 78 18.48 4.03 -15.41
N ASN A 79 18.64 3.34 -14.29
CA ASN A 79 19.41 3.77 -13.11
C ASN A 79 18.75 4.90 -12.31
N ASN A 80 17.43 4.97 -12.30
CA ASN A 80 16.65 5.94 -11.51
C ASN A 80 15.66 5.29 -10.54
N LYS A 81 15.74 3.97 -10.32
CA LYS A 81 14.79 3.20 -9.50
C LYS A 81 14.63 3.78 -8.10
N ARG A 82 15.75 4.09 -7.42
CA ARG A 82 15.74 4.72 -6.09
C ARG A 82 15.03 6.06 -6.09
N LEU A 83 15.28 6.91 -7.09
CA LEU A 83 14.67 8.24 -7.17
C LEU A 83 13.16 8.14 -7.38
N ILE A 84 12.72 7.31 -8.33
CA ILE A 84 11.29 7.12 -8.62
C ILE A 84 10.57 6.52 -7.39
N PHE A 85 11.18 5.53 -6.74
CA PHE A 85 10.69 4.97 -5.48
C PHE A 85 10.48 6.06 -4.41
N LEU A 86 11.48 6.93 -4.18
CA LEU A 86 11.40 7.99 -3.18
C LEU A 86 10.37 9.07 -3.54
N ILE A 87 10.23 9.41 -4.83
CA ILE A 87 9.17 10.33 -5.27
C ILE A 87 7.80 9.73 -5.02
N SER A 88 7.59 8.46 -5.39
CA SER A 88 6.32 7.76 -5.17
C SER A 88 5.97 7.67 -3.67
N LEU A 89 6.96 7.32 -2.84
CA LEU A 89 6.83 7.35 -1.39
C LEU A 89 6.43 8.72 -0.87
N LEU A 90 7.15 9.77 -1.30
CA LEU A 90 6.91 11.14 -0.83
C LEU A 90 5.50 11.61 -1.20
N VAL A 91 5.08 11.36 -2.43
CA VAL A 91 3.71 11.66 -2.89
C VAL A 91 2.68 10.93 -2.02
N GLY A 92 2.88 9.63 -1.78
CA GLY A 92 1.98 8.83 -0.96
C GLY A 92 1.92 9.31 0.50
N ALA A 93 3.07 9.49 1.14
CA ALA A 93 3.16 9.87 2.54
C ALA A 93 2.67 11.31 2.80
N VAL A 94 3.01 12.26 1.92
CA VAL A 94 2.52 13.65 2.04
C VAL A 94 1.02 13.71 1.81
N ALA A 95 0.51 13.02 0.79
CA ALA A 95 -0.93 12.96 0.55
C ALA A 95 -1.67 12.30 1.73
N CYS A 96 -1.12 11.23 2.32
CA CYS A 96 -1.64 10.62 3.54
C CYS A 96 -1.69 11.61 4.71
N ALA A 97 -0.61 12.35 4.95
CA ALA A 97 -0.55 13.36 6.02
C ALA A 97 -1.58 14.48 5.82
N LEU A 98 -1.86 14.85 4.57
CA LEU A 98 -2.81 15.92 4.22
C LEU A 98 -4.28 15.47 4.24
N LEU A 99 -4.59 14.18 4.30
CA LEU A 99 -5.97 13.68 4.32
C LEU A 99 -6.80 14.34 5.43
N GLY A 100 -6.24 14.50 6.61
CA GLY A 100 -6.94 15.11 7.74
C GLY A 100 -7.22 16.62 7.59
N ALA A 101 -6.52 17.31 6.70
CA ALA A 101 -6.72 18.73 6.42
C ALA A 101 -7.80 19.00 5.36
N MET A 102 -8.39 17.96 4.78
CA MET A 102 -9.41 18.11 3.73
C MET A 102 -10.77 18.44 4.34
N ASN A 103 -11.33 19.59 3.96
CA ASN A 103 -12.59 20.11 4.49
C ASN A 103 -13.86 19.67 3.73
N GLY A 104 -13.75 18.62 2.89
CA GLY A 104 -14.89 18.11 2.13
C GLY A 104 -14.61 16.74 1.55
N TRP A 105 -15.66 15.93 1.41
CA TRP A 105 -15.55 14.55 0.98
C TRP A 105 -14.93 14.36 -0.42
N ILE A 106 -15.20 15.28 -1.36
CA ILE A 106 -14.61 15.22 -2.73
C ILE A 106 -13.10 15.48 -2.67
N ALA A 107 -12.68 16.53 -1.95
CA ALA A 107 -11.26 16.84 -1.77
C ALA A 107 -10.54 15.73 -1.02
N PHE A 108 -11.19 15.12 -0.04
CA PHE A 108 -10.69 13.96 0.68
C PHE A 108 -10.47 12.76 -0.26
N LEU A 109 -11.45 12.40 -1.10
CA LEU A 109 -11.30 11.31 -2.07
C LEU A 109 -10.20 11.61 -3.11
N ALA A 110 -10.09 12.84 -3.59
CA ALA A 110 -9.01 13.22 -4.50
C ALA A 110 -7.63 13.06 -3.85
N MET A 111 -7.48 13.48 -2.59
CA MET A 111 -6.24 13.29 -1.83
C MET A 111 -5.98 11.81 -1.52
N PHE A 112 -7.03 11.03 -1.22
CA PHE A 112 -6.93 9.59 -1.05
C PHE A 112 -6.45 8.89 -2.33
N ILE A 113 -6.99 9.24 -3.50
CA ILE A 113 -6.53 8.72 -4.79
C ILE A 113 -5.03 9.00 -4.97
N LEU A 114 -4.58 10.21 -4.68
CA LEU A 114 -3.17 10.58 -4.78
C LEU A 114 -2.30 9.77 -3.81
N ALA A 115 -2.73 9.60 -2.55
CA ALA A 115 -2.03 8.78 -1.56
C ALA A 115 -1.95 7.31 -2.02
N ARG A 116 -3.05 6.76 -2.54
CA ARG A 116 -3.12 5.37 -3.03
C ARG A 116 -2.24 5.16 -4.27
N VAL A 117 -2.20 6.12 -5.20
CA VAL A 117 -1.30 6.07 -6.37
C VAL A 117 0.16 6.09 -5.92
N GLY A 118 0.53 6.99 -5.02
CA GLY A 118 1.89 7.05 -4.46
C GLY A 118 2.29 5.76 -3.75
N TYR A 119 1.39 5.20 -2.93
CA TYR A 119 1.56 3.91 -2.27
C TYR A 119 1.80 2.79 -3.30
N SER A 120 0.86 2.59 -4.23
CA SER A 120 0.92 1.50 -5.19
C SER A 120 2.16 1.60 -6.10
N ALA A 121 2.51 2.81 -6.56
CA ALA A 121 3.72 3.02 -7.33
C ALA A 121 4.98 2.68 -6.51
N SER A 122 5.04 3.07 -5.22
CA SER A 122 6.19 2.75 -4.37
C SER A 122 6.36 1.25 -4.14
N ILE A 123 5.26 0.48 -4.01
CA ILE A 123 5.29 -0.98 -3.90
C ILE A 123 5.86 -1.64 -5.16
N VAL A 124 5.47 -1.21 -6.36
CA VAL A 124 6.00 -1.73 -7.62
C VAL A 124 7.54 -1.63 -7.66
N PHE A 125 8.09 -0.49 -7.24
CA PHE A 125 9.55 -0.32 -7.21
C PHE A 125 10.20 -1.08 -6.07
N TYR A 126 9.59 -1.13 -4.91
CA TYR A 126 10.03 -1.90 -3.76
C TYR A 126 10.17 -3.40 -4.11
N ASP A 127 9.14 -3.99 -4.72
CA ASP A 127 9.16 -5.39 -5.14
C ASP A 127 10.26 -5.63 -6.18
N SER A 128 10.44 -4.71 -7.13
CA SER A 128 11.48 -4.80 -8.16
C SER A 128 12.91 -4.67 -7.61
N MET A 129 13.09 -4.19 -6.37
CA MET A 129 14.40 -4.12 -5.71
C MET A 129 14.83 -5.46 -5.09
N LEU A 130 13.90 -6.35 -4.77
CA LEU A 130 14.19 -7.58 -4.02
C LEU A 130 15.29 -8.45 -4.67
N PRO A 131 15.29 -8.69 -6.01
CA PRO A 131 16.36 -9.45 -6.65
C PRO A 131 17.76 -8.80 -6.58
N GLU A 132 17.80 -7.47 -6.35
CA GLU A 132 19.05 -6.73 -6.19
C GLU A 132 19.52 -6.67 -4.72
N ILE A 133 18.62 -6.94 -3.79
CA ILE A 133 18.86 -6.85 -2.33
C ILE A 133 19.33 -8.17 -1.76
N THR A 134 18.84 -9.29 -2.30
CA THR A 134 19.12 -10.63 -1.79
C THR A 134 19.38 -11.61 -2.93
N SER A 135 19.93 -12.78 -2.61
CA SER A 135 20.15 -13.85 -3.58
C SER A 135 18.90 -14.71 -3.77
N ASP A 136 18.76 -15.37 -4.93
CA ASP A 136 17.61 -16.23 -5.28
C ASP A 136 17.26 -17.24 -4.18
N LYS A 137 18.30 -17.87 -3.59
CA LYS A 137 18.10 -18.88 -2.52
C LYS A 137 17.53 -18.33 -1.22
N ARG A 138 17.55 -17.00 -1.04
CA ARG A 138 17.10 -16.31 0.18
C ARG A 138 15.83 -15.50 -0.06
N MET A 139 15.47 -15.29 -1.33
CA MET A 139 14.42 -14.37 -1.77
C MET A 139 13.08 -14.69 -1.11
N ASP A 140 12.63 -15.94 -1.17
CA ASP A 140 11.37 -16.38 -0.56
C ASP A 140 11.34 -16.10 0.95
N LYS A 141 12.45 -16.40 1.63
CA LYS A 141 12.52 -16.20 3.08
C LYS A 141 12.55 -14.72 3.47
N VAL A 142 13.27 -13.90 2.71
CA VAL A 142 13.31 -12.44 2.96
C VAL A 142 11.95 -11.83 2.67
N SER A 143 11.28 -12.24 1.59
CA SER A 143 9.93 -11.80 1.24
C SER A 143 8.91 -12.20 2.30
N SER A 144 8.90 -13.48 2.73
CA SER A 144 8.02 -13.95 3.79
C SER A 144 8.21 -13.18 5.10
N LEU A 145 9.45 -12.87 5.47
CA LEU A 145 9.75 -12.05 6.64
C LEU A 145 9.27 -10.60 6.47
N GLY A 146 9.36 -10.03 5.25
CA GLY A 146 8.78 -8.73 4.94
C GLY A 146 7.30 -8.70 5.26
N TYR A 147 6.52 -9.60 4.66
CA TYR A 147 5.08 -9.72 4.91
C TYR A 147 4.76 -9.97 6.39
N ALA A 148 5.46 -10.91 7.04
CA ALA A 148 5.24 -11.22 8.46
C ALA A 148 5.44 -9.99 9.34
N PHE A 149 6.59 -9.33 9.23
CA PHE A 149 6.87 -8.12 10.01
C PHE A 149 6.01 -6.94 9.59
N GLY A 150 5.58 -6.86 8.33
CA GLY A 150 4.60 -5.89 7.84
C GLY A 150 3.28 -6.01 8.59
N TYR A 151 2.72 -7.23 8.69
CA TYR A 151 1.49 -7.48 9.42
C TYR A 151 1.58 -7.06 10.87
N ILE A 152 2.53 -7.60 11.63
CA ILE A 152 2.60 -7.31 13.07
C ILE A 152 3.07 -5.87 13.35
N GLY A 153 3.94 -5.34 12.50
CA GLY A 153 4.49 -3.99 12.67
C GLY A 153 3.48 -2.88 12.39
N SER A 154 2.52 -3.11 11.49
CA SER A 154 1.43 -2.17 11.20
C SER A 154 0.41 -2.05 12.35
N VAL A 155 0.31 -3.06 13.20
CA VAL A 155 -0.57 -3.04 14.39
C VAL A 155 -0.15 -1.92 15.35
N ILE A 156 1.15 -1.63 15.49
CA ILE A 156 1.64 -0.63 16.42
C ILE A 156 1.05 0.76 16.12
N PRO A 157 1.31 1.38 14.95
CA PRO A 157 0.74 2.69 14.63
C PRO A 157 -0.78 2.64 14.53
N PHE A 158 -1.37 1.53 14.09
CA PHE A 158 -2.81 1.39 14.02
C PHE A 158 -3.47 1.45 15.41
N VAL A 159 -2.96 0.73 16.40
CA VAL A 159 -3.46 0.78 17.78
C VAL A 159 -3.30 2.19 18.36
N MET A 160 -2.18 2.87 18.09
CA MET A 160 -2.00 4.27 18.49
C MET A 160 -3.09 5.17 17.89
N CYS A 161 -3.37 5.04 16.60
CA CYS A 161 -4.42 5.77 15.91
C CYS A 161 -5.82 5.42 16.45
N LEU A 162 -6.06 4.14 16.68
CA LEU A 162 -7.35 3.65 17.21
C LEU A 162 -7.64 4.22 18.61
N VAL A 163 -6.67 4.16 19.52
CA VAL A 163 -6.79 4.74 20.86
C VAL A 163 -7.04 6.25 20.78
N LEU A 164 -6.31 6.94 19.91
CA LEU A 164 -6.46 8.38 19.71
C LEU A 164 -7.86 8.75 19.22
N VAL A 165 -8.42 7.96 18.28
CA VAL A 165 -9.75 8.21 17.70
C VAL A 165 -10.86 7.82 18.67
N LEU A 166 -10.79 6.65 19.31
CA LEU A 166 -11.83 6.18 20.22
C LEU A 166 -11.87 6.95 21.55
N MET A 167 -10.74 7.51 21.98
CA MET A 167 -10.63 8.26 23.23
C MET A 167 -10.43 9.77 22.99
N CYS A 168 -10.79 10.28 21.82
CA CYS A 168 -10.55 11.68 21.44
C CYS A 168 -11.12 12.67 22.47
N ASP A 169 -12.32 12.44 22.99
CA ASP A 169 -12.95 13.27 24.01
C ASP A 169 -12.15 13.31 25.31
N SER A 170 -11.56 12.17 25.72
CA SER A 170 -10.71 12.08 26.92
C SER A 170 -9.40 12.86 26.76
N PHE A 171 -8.95 13.06 25.53
CA PHE A 171 -7.78 13.89 25.20
C PHE A 171 -8.12 15.34 24.91
N GLY A 172 -9.41 15.74 25.01
CA GLY A 172 -9.88 17.08 24.64
C GLY A 172 -9.78 17.38 23.16
N LEU A 173 -9.78 16.35 22.31
CA LEU A 173 -9.72 16.46 20.86
C LEU A 173 -11.10 16.25 20.23
N THR A 174 -11.35 16.92 19.12
CA THR A 174 -12.47 16.55 18.25
C THR A 174 -12.10 15.33 17.42
N MET A 175 -13.11 14.58 16.94
CA MET A 175 -12.90 13.45 16.02
C MET A 175 -12.05 13.86 14.81
N SER A 176 -12.31 15.04 14.23
CA SER A 176 -11.53 15.56 13.09
C SER A 176 -10.06 15.79 13.47
N SER A 177 -9.77 16.38 14.62
CA SER A 177 -8.39 16.57 15.09
C SER A 177 -7.69 15.24 15.38
N ALA A 178 -8.37 14.28 15.97
CA ALA A 178 -7.84 12.94 16.21
C ALA A 178 -7.46 12.24 14.88
N MET A 179 -8.30 12.39 13.85
CA MET A 179 -8.01 11.84 12.52
C MET A 179 -6.82 12.52 11.84
N VAL A 180 -6.65 13.86 11.99
CA VAL A 180 -5.44 14.56 11.53
C VAL A 180 -4.18 13.94 12.13
N PHE A 181 -4.16 13.73 13.45
CA PHE A 181 -3.02 13.10 14.12
C PHE A 181 -2.83 11.65 13.69
N ALA A 182 -3.89 10.88 13.48
CA ALA A 182 -3.81 9.50 13.00
C ALA A 182 -3.14 9.42 11.61
N PHE A 183 -3.50 10.31 10.69
CA PHE A 183 -2.87 10.38 9.37
C PHE A 183 -1.40 10.83 9.44
N LEU A 184 -1.08 11.78 10.31
CA LEU A 184 0.29 12.21 10.54
C LEU A 184 1.17 11.09 11.13
N ILE A 185 0.66 10.35 12.12
CA ILE A 185 1.34 9.19 12.71
C ILE A 185 1.62 8.15 11.63
N THR A 186 0.63 7.81 10.81
CA THR A 186 0.75 6.82 9.74
C THR A 186 1.79 7.25 8.69
N ALA A 187 1.72 8.49 8.24
CA ALA A 187 2.65 9.04 7.27
C ALA A 187 4.08 9.10 7.81
N ALA A 188 4.26 9.54 9.06
CA ALA A 188 5.55 9.59 9.73
C ALA A 188 6.14 8.19 9.93
N TRP A 189 5.32 7.22 10.37
CA TRP A 189 5.72 5.82 10.51
C TRP A 189 6.25 5.26 9.19
N TRP A 190 5.49 5.43 8.11
CA TRP A 190 5.89 4.99 6.78
C TRP A 190 7.18 5.66 6.31
N ALA A 191 7.28 6.98 6.41
CA ALA A 191 8.45 7.73 5.99
C ALA A 191 9.72 7.35 6.79
N VAL A 192 9.63 7.27 8.12
CA VAL A 192 10.77 6.97 9.00
C VAL A 192 11.30 5.56 8.76
N LEU A 193 10.41 4.56 8.66
CA LEU A 193 10.83 3.18 8.44
C LEU A 193 11.36 2.92 7.02
N THR A 194 11.12 3.82 6.09
CA THR A 194 11.72 3.78 4.75
C THR A 194 13.17 4.26 4.73
N VAL A 195 13.59 5.08 5.68
CA VAL A 195 14.94 5.70 5.69
C VAL A 195 16.08 4.68 5.58
N PRO A 196 16.06 3.52 6.27
CA PRO A 196 17.14 2.53 6.15
C PRO A 196 17.31 1.98 4.75
N LEU A 197 16.21 1.66 4.05
CA LEU A 197 16.23 1.21 2.66
C LEU A 197 16.69 2.35 1.74
N ALA A 198 16.10 3.52 1.88
CA ALA A 198 16.40 4.70 1.07
C ALA A 198 17.88 5.10 1.10
N ARG A 199 18.53 4.97 2.26
CA ARG A 199 19.96 5.31 2.41
C ARG A 199 20.92 4.26 1.87
N ARG A 200 20.55 2.98 1.93
CA ARG A 200 21.46 1.86 1.65
C ARG A 200 21.30 1.28 0.26
N TYR A 201 20.09 1.34 -0.31
CA TYR A 201 19.83 0.77 -1.63
C TYR A 201 20.60 1.53 -2.71
N LYS A 202 21.30 0.76 -3.53
CA LYS A 202 21.96 1.20 -4.77
C LYS A 202 21.53 0.26 -5.88
N GLN A 203 20.99 0.81 -6.94
CA GLN A 203 20.60 0.02 -8.12
C GLN A 203 21.83 -0.61 -8.75
N THR A 204 21.79 -1.91 -8.96
CA THR A 204 22.87 -2.70 -9.58
C THR A 204 22.52 -3.16 -10.99
N ALA A 205 21.21 -3.39 -11.24
CA ALA A 205 20.71 -3.79 -12.55
C ALA A 205 20.04 -2.59 -13.24
N TYR A 206 20.50 -2.24 -14.44
CA TYR A 206 19.90 -1.17 -15.26
C TYR A 206 20.05 -1.49 -16.75
N VAL A 207 19.09 -0.96 -17.53
CA VAL A 207 19.06 -1.12 -18.98
C VAL A 207 19.75 0.08 -19.63
N GLU A 208 20.68 -0.20 -20.57
CA GLU A 208 21.32 0.85 -21.33
C GLU A 208 20.31 1.66 -22.18
N LYS A 209 20.56 2.97 -22.30
CA LYS A 209 19.70 3.90 -23.04
C LYS A 209 19.64 3.54 -24.53
N LYS A 210 18.59 2.83 -24.96
CA LYS A 210 18.24 2.67 -26.38
C LYS A 210 16.77 3.09 -26.54
N GLY A 211 16.52 4.18 -27.29
CA GLY A 211 15.16 4.60 -27.68
C GLY A 211 14.41 5.55 -26.72
N THR A 212 13.16 5.90 -27.08
CA THR A 212 12.26 6.72 -26.28
C THR A 212 11.58 5.86 -25.22
N ALA A 213 11.68 6.26 -23.94
CA ALA A 213 11.24 5.46 -22.79
C ALA A 213 9.75 5.02 -22.85
N LEU A 214 8.88 5.86 -23.38
CA LEU A 214 7.42 5.64 -23.37
C LEU A 214 6.94 4.61 -24.39
N GLY A 215 7.30 4.79 -25.67
CA GLY A 215 6.85 3.91 -26.75
C GLY A 215 7.39 2.49 -26.63
N ASP A 216 8.65 2.38 -26.19
CA ASP A 216 9.32 1.10 -26.04
C ASP A 216 8.74 0.28 -24.89
N SER A 217 8.30 0.93 -23.80
CA SER A 217 7.72 0.25 -22.63
C SER A 217 6.38 -0.39 -22.93
N PHE A 218 5.46 0.35 -23.57
CA PHE A 218 4.17 -0.22 -23.98
C PHE A 218 4.33 -1.31 -25.04
N ARG A 219 5.29 -1.16 -25.96
CA ARG A 219 5.61 -2.20 -26.96
C ARG A 219 6.19 -3.44 -26.28
N GLN A 220 7.05 -3.26 -25.27
CA GLN A 220 7.62 -4.37 -24.50
C GLN A 220 6.55 -5.11 -23.70
N LEU A 221 5.64 -4.39 -23.02
CA LEU A 221 4.48 -4.99 -22.34
C LEU A 221 3.62 -5.81 -23.31
N GLY A 222 3.31 -5.25 -24.49
CA GLY A 222 2.57 -5.98 -25.51
C GLY A 222 3.29 -7.25 -25.97
N ARG A 223 4.61 -7.21 -26.16
CA ARG A 223 5.41 -8.40 -26.49
C ARG A 223 5.40 -9.42 -25.37
N THR A 224 5.66 -9.02 -24.14
CA THR A 224 5.63 -9.91 -22.97
C THR A 224 4.27 -10.58 -22.81
N PHE A 225 3.17 -9.84 -23.01
CA PHE A 225 1.82 -10.40 -22.98
C PHE A 225 1.60 -11.44 -24.10
N LEU A 226 2.07 -11.15 -25.31
CA LEU A 226 1.98 -12.07 -26.45
C LEU A 226 2.85 -13.32 -26.25
N GLU A 227 4.01 -13.19 -25.64
CA GLU A 227 4.88 -14.30 -25.28
C GLU A 227 4.25 -15.16 -24.18
N ALA A 228 3.75 -14.56 -23.11
CA ALA A 228 3.02 -15.27 -22.05
C ALA A 228 1.80 -16.03 -22.58
N LYS A 229 1.08 -15.47 -23.58
CA LYS A 229 -0.05 -16.13 -24.22
C LYS A 229 0.35 -17.40 -24.99
N LYS A 230 1.60 -17.53 -25.47
CA LYS A 230 2.07 -18.74 -26.15
C LYS A 230 2.27 -19.91 -25.20
N GLU A 231 2.57 -19.62 -23.94
CA GLU A 231 2.77 -20.61 -22.88
C GLU A 231 1.46 -20.85 -22.13
N LYS A 232 0.65 -21.83 -22.58
CA LYS A 232 -0.71 -22.09 -22.09
C LYS A 232 -0.81 -22.17 -20.56
N HIS A 233 0.15 -22.83 -19.90
CA HIS A 233 0.15 -22.98 -18.44
C HIS A 233 0.41 -21.66 -17.73
N VAL A 234 1.37 -20.86 -18.23
CA VAL A 234 1.66 -19.51 -17.70
C VAL A 234 0.47 -18.60 -17.88
N PHE A 235 -0.16 -18.61 -19.06
CA PHE A 235 -1.31 -17.76 -19.35
C PHE A 235 -2.52 -18.12 -18.48
N LEU A 236 -2.82 -19.44 -18.32
CA LEU A 236 -3.89 -19.89 -17.45
C LEU A 236 -3.65 -19.51 -15.97
N TYR A 237 -2.39 -19.66 -15.51
CA TYR A 237 -1.99 -19.23 -14.17
C TYR A 237 -2.22 -17.71 -13.98
N LEU A 238 -1.81 -16.88 -14.93
CA LEU A 238 -2.00 -15.43 -14.86
C LEU A 238 -3.48 -15.04 -14.81
N ILE A 239 -4.35 -15.72 -15.57
CA ILE A 239 -5.79 -15.50 -15.52
C ILE A 239 -6.36 -15.92 -14.15
N ALA A 240 -6.00 -17.10 -13.65
CA ALA A 240 -6.45 -17.58 -12.35
C ALA A 240 -5.97 -16.64 -11.22
N PHE A 241 -4.71 -16.21 -11.27
CA PHE A 241 -4.15 -15.26 -10.32
C PHE A 241 -4.84 -13.91 -10.38
N PHE A 242 -5.15 -13.41 -11.59
CA PHE A 242 -5.90 -12.16 -11.76
C PHE A 242 -7.24 -12.19 -11.03
N PHE A 243 -8.05 -13.23 -11.21
CA PHE A 243 -9.33 -13.34 -10.50
C PHE A 243 -9.16 -13.53 -9.00
N PHE A 244 -8.22 -14.36 -8.58
CA PHE A 244 -7.93 -14.60 -7.16
C PHE A 244 -7.51 -13.31 -6.44
N ILE A 245 -6.50 -12.62 -6.97
CA ILE A 245 -5.93 -11.43 -6.31
C ILE A 245 -6.92 -10.25 -6.28
N ASN A 246 -7.74 -10.09 -7.34
CA ASN A 246 -8.81 -9.09 -7.34
C ASN A 246 -9.85 -9.35 -6.24
N GLY A 247 -10.22 -10.63 -6.01
CA GLY A 247 -11.10 -10.99 -4.89
C GLY A 247 -10.50 -10.63 -3.54
N VAL A 248 -9.22 -10.97 -3.33
CA VAL A 248 -8.50 -10.63 -2.08
C VAL A 248 -8.44 -9.13 -1.86
N TYR A 249 -8.04 -8.34 -2.85
CA TYR A 249 -7.97 -6.88 -2.71
C TYR A 249 -9.35 -6.25 -2.53
N THR A 250 -10.40 -6.77 -3.16
CA THR A 250 -11.77 -6.28 -2.95
C THR A 250 -12.19 -6.47 -1.49
N ILE A 251 -11.91 -7.63 -0.89
CA ILE A 251 -12.19 -7.88 0.53
C ILE A 251 -11.42 -6.88 1.41
N ILE A 252 -10.12 -6.70 1.17
CA ILE A 252 -9.27 -5.80 1.96
C ILE A 252 -9.76 -4.34 1.87
N ASP A 253 -10.05 -3.87 0.66
CA ASP A 253 -10.38 -2.46 0.42
C ASP A 253 -11.83 -2.10 0.77
N MET A 254 -12.75 -3.07 0.76
CA MET A 254 -14.18 -2.85 0.95
C MET A 254 -14.73 -3.38 2.28
N ALA A 255 -13.93 -4.10 3.08
CA ALA A 255 -14.42 -4.76 4.29
C ALA A 255 -15.14 -3.80 5.25
N THR A 256 -14.52 -2.67 5.58
CA THR A 256 -15.10 -1.65 6.47
C THR A 256 -16.27 -0.93 5.82
N ALA A 257 -16.13 -0.52 4.57
CA ALA A 257 -17.19 0.18 3.84
C ALA A 257 -18.45 -0.71 3.72
N TYR A 258 -18.26 -1.99 3.41
CA TYR A 258 -19.36 -2.97 3.34
C TYR A 258 -19.95 -3.27 4.71
N GLY A 259 -19.11 -3.48 5.72
CA GLY A 259 -19.57 -3.70 7.10
C GLY A 259 -20.38 -2.52 7.65
N SER A 260 -19.94 -1.29 7.39
CA SER A 260 -20.69 -0.08 7.76
C SER A 260 -22.03 0.01 7.01
N ALA A 261 -22.08 -0.32 5.73
CA ALA A 261 -23.32 -0.35 4.95
C ALA A 261 -24.33 -1.40 5.45
N LEU A 262 -23.85 -2.47 6.11
CA LEU A 262 -24.70 -3.46 6.79
C LEU A 262 -25.15 -3.02 8.20
N GLY A 263 -24.75 -1.83 8.66
CA GLY A 263 -25.08 -1.31 9.99
C GLY A 263 -24.29 -1.97 11.12
N LEU A 264 -23.13 -2.60 10.82
CA LEU A 264 -22.27 -3.17 11.85
C LEU A 264 -21.57 -2.06 12.65
N ASP A 265 -21.38 -2.30 13.95
CA ASP A 265 -20.67 -1.37 14.82
C ASP A 265 -19.23 -1.12 14.36
N SER A 266 -18.89 0.16 14.21
CA SER A 266 -17.56 0.57 13.72
C SER A 266 -16.43 0.09 14.62
N THR A 267 -16.62 0.08 15.95
CA THR A 267 -15.60 -0.38 16.90
C THR A 267 -15.36 -1.89 16.75
N GLY A 268 -16.45 -2.66 16.65
CA GLY A 268 -16.39 -4.09 16.39
C GLY A 268 -15.70 -4.44 15.07
N LEU A 269 -15.99 -3.68 14.00
CA LEU A 269 -15.32 -3.83 12.69
C LEU A 269 -13.81 -3.56 12.78
N LEU A 270 -13.41 -2.49 13.45
CA LEU A 270 -11.99 -2.14 13.62
C LEU A 270 -11.22 -3.21 14.40
N LEU A 271 -11.83 -3.73 15.48
CA LEU A 271 -11.22 -4.81 16.27
C LEU A 271 -11.17 -6.14 15.48
N ALA A 272 -12.21 -6.45 14.71
CA ALA A 272 -12.23 -7.63 13.85
C ALA A 272 -11.12 -7.61 12.80
N LEU A 273 -10.79 -6.43 12.24
CA LEU A 273 -9.72 -6.27 11.24
C LEU A 273 -8.30 -6.32 11.82
N LEU A 274 -8.14 -6.22 13.14
CA LEU A 274 -6.87 -6.50 13.81
C LEU A 274 -6.54 -8.00 13.85
N LEU A 275 -7.55 -8.85 13.96
CA LEU A 275 -7.36 -10.30 14.08
C LEU A 275 -6.58 -10.90 12.89
N PRO A 276 -6.91 -10.59 11.61
CA PRO A 276 -6.13 -11.03 10.47
C PRO A 276 -4.66 -10.62 10.53
N GLN A 277 -4.32 -9.43 11.04
CA GLN A 277 -2.94 -8.98 11.16
C GLN A 277 -2.13 -9.87 12.11
N ILE A 278 -2.72 -10.23 13.24
CA ILE A 278 -2.08 -11.08 14.25
C ILE A 278 -1.93 -12.52 13.73
N VAL A 279 -2.96 -13.04 13.07
CA VAL A 279 -2.95 -14.41 12.52
C VAL A 279 -2.02 -14.52 11.31
N ALA A 280 -2.01 -13.52 10.44
CA ALA A 280 -1.17 -13.52 9.25
C ALA A 280 0.34 -13.52 9.56
N PHE A 281 0.76 -12.94 10.68
CA PHE A 281 2.17 -12.92 11.08
C PHE A 281 2.79 -14.33 11.17
N PRO A 282 2.30 -15.27 11.99
CA PRO A 282 2.85 -16.63 12.03
C PRO A 282 2.62 -17.38 10.71
N CYS A 283 1.48 -17.18 10.04
CA CYS A 283 1.18 -17.86 8.78
C CYS A 283 2.13 -17.46 7.63
N ALA A 284 2.65 -16.24 7.63
CA ALA A 284 3.61 -15.80 6.63
C ALA A 284 5.03 -16.38 6.85
N ILE A 285 5.34 -16.92 8.03
CA ILE A 285 6.66 -17.50 8.37
C ILE A 285 6.71 -19.01 8.12
N ILE A 286 5.57 -19.71 8.25
CA ILE A 286 5.45 -21.17 8.08
C ILE A 286 5.51 -21.55 6.61
#